data_16f98b8b8c38989b357fde84636c7850
#
_entry.id   16f98b8b8c38989b357fde84636c7850
#
_cell.length_a   1.000
_cell.length_b   1.000
_cell.length_c   1.000
_cell.angle_alpha   90.00
_cell.angle_beta   90.00
_cell.angle_gamma   90.00
#
_symmetry.space_group_name_H-M   'P 1'
#
loop_
_entity.id
_entity.type
_entity.pdbx_description
1 polymer ?
#
loop_
_entity_poly.entity_id
_entity_poly.type
_entity_poly.pdbx_seq_one_letter_code
_entity_poly.pdbx_strand_id
1 'polypeptide(L)'
;QVSGFIVKLCVDEGATVRKGQALFQIDPTQYKAAYDQAKAGVESAKANLKTVTETEANKKMLHEQKIISDFEYQTAVNNLLTAKANLAQAEAAYAAAKQNFGFCTVTSPSDGVIGTFPYRVGALVSASVAQPLTTVSQIGDMYVYFSMTEKQLLALTKAGGTLKEQLEKMPAVKLQLSDGTMYDAEGKLML
;
A
#
# COMPACT_ATOMS: atom_id res chain seq x y z
N GLN A 1 -10.15 1.80 -2.51
CA GLN A 1 -10.56 3.16 -2.10
C GLN A 1 -11.93 3.05 -1.45
N VAL A 2 -12.12 3.71 -0.31
CA VAL A 2 -13.37 3.68 0.47
C VAL A 2 -13.94 5.09 0.59
N SER A 3 -15.24 5.19 0.78
CA SER A 3 -15.95 6.45 1.03
C SER A 3 -16.66 6.37 2.37
N GLY A 4 -16.64 7.44 3.14
CA GLY A 4 -17.29 7.46 4.45
C GLY A 4 -16.97 8.72 5.23
N PHE A 5 -17.52 8.82 6.42
CA PHE A 5 -17.26 9.94 7.31
C PHE A 5 -15.95 9.74 8.09
N ILE A 6 -15.20 10.80 8.30
CA ILE A 6 -14.04 10.78 9.20
C ILE A 6 -14.58 10.71 10.64
N VAL A 7 -14.25 9.64 11.34
CA VAL A 7 -14.66 9.44 12.75
C VAL A 7 -13.59 9.86 13.74
N LYS A 8 -12.32 9.84 13.32
CA LYS A 8 -11.20 10.21 14.20
C LYS A 8 -10.01 10.73 13.38
N LEU A 9 -9.36 11.76 13.92
CA LEU A 9 -8.00 12.17 13.56
C LEU A 9 -7.05 11.52 14.57
N CYS A 10 -6.04 10.82 14.08
CA CYS A 10 -5.09 10.07 14.92
C CYS A 10 -3.82 10.87 15.23
N VAL A 11 -3.61 11.97 14.54
CA VAL A 11 -2.45 12.86 14.65
C VAL A 11 -2.88 14.32 14.49
N ASP A 12 -2.04 15.25 14.96
CA ASP A 12 -2.27 16.69 14.83
C ASP A 12 -1.52 17.25 13.60
N GLU A 13 -1.97 18.44 13.16
CA GLU A 13 -1.30 19.21 12.11
C GLU A 13 0.12 19.58 12.57
N GLY A 14 1.11 19.44 11.70
CA GLY A 14 2.52 19.70 12.01
C GLY A 14 3.22 18.58 12.79
N ALA A 15 2.54 17.50 13.14
CA ALA A 15 3.17 16.38 13.84
C ALA A 15 4.11 15.59 12.93
N THR A 16 5.18 15.07 13.49
CA THR A 16 6.07 14.12 12.81
C THR A 16 5.45 12.73 12.83
N VAL A 17 5.41 12.08 11.69
CA VAL A 17 4.83 10.74 11.51
C VAL A 17 5.81 9.79 10.85
N ARG A 18 5.61 8.51 11.11
CA ARG A 18 6.36 7.43 10.48
C ARG A 18 5.52 6.74 9.41
N LYS A 19 6.19 6.14 8.44
CA LYS A 19 5.55 5.28 7.44
C LYS A 19 4.67 4.22 8.09
N GLY A 20 3.42 4.11 7.64
CA GLY A 20 2.43 3.18 8.18
C GLY A 20 1.69 3.68 9.44
N GLN A 21 2.04 4.82 10.00
CA GLN A 21 1.32 5.41 11.13
C GLN A 21 -0.07 5.85 10.70
N ALA A 22 -1.10 5.50 11.50
CA ALA A 22 -2.48 5.90 11.25
C ALA A 22 -2.65 7.42 11.37
N LEU A 23 -3.28 8.03 10.37
CA LEU A 23 -3.55 9.46 10.29
C LEU A 23 -5.03 9.76 10.51
N PHE A 24 -5.89 9.03 9.79
CA PHE A 24 -7.35 9.20 9.82
C PHE A 24 -8.02 7.85 9.99
N GLN A 25 -9.17 7.87 10.63
CA GLN A 25 -10.08 6.74 10.66
C GLN A 25 -11.40 7.14 10.01
N ILE A 26 -11.75 6.45 8.93
CA ILE A 26 -13.06 6.54 8.26
C ILE A 26 -13.99 5.53 8.94
N ASP A 27 -15.28 5.82 8.98
CA ASP A 27 -16.28 4.93 9.59
C ASP A 27 -16.18 3.50 9.02
N PRO A 28 -15.75 2.53 9.86
CA PRO A 28 -15.50 1.18 9.40
C PRO A 28 -16.75 0.29 9.43
N THR A 29 -17.90 0.76 9.92
CA THR A 29 -19.05 -0.07 10.31
C THR A 29 -19.53 -0.95 9.17
N GLN A 30 -19.82 -0.38 8.01
CA GLN A 30 -20.28 -1.16 6.85
C GLN A 30 -19.18 -2.06 6.26
N TYR A 31 -17.93 -1.61 6.26
CA TYR A 31 -16.80 -2.38 5.73
C TYR A 31 -16.43 -3.54 6.63
N LYS A 32 -16.56 -3.36 7.96
CA LYS A 32 -16.39 -4.42 8.94
C LYS A 32 -17.47 -5.49 8.79
N ALA A 33 -18.73 -5.09 8.64
CA ALA A 33 -19.82 -6.03 8.40
C ALA A 33 -19.60 -6.87 7.13
N ALA A 34 -19.18 -6.23 6.03
CA ALA A 34 -18.85 -6.93 4.78
C ALA A 34 -17.63 -7.88 4.95
N TYR A 35 -16.63 -7.46 5.71
CA TYR A 35 -15.48 -8.30 6.04
C TYR A 35 -15.89 -9.54 6.86
N ASP A 36 -16.69 -9.35 7.91
CA ASP A 36 -17.16 -10.44 8.77
C ASP A 36 -18.06 -11.42 7.99
N GLN A 37 -18.92 -10.92 7.09
CA GLN A 37 -19.74 -11.72 6.20
C GLN A 37 -18.87 -12.55 5.23
N ALA A 38 -17.90 -11.92 4.58
CA ALA A 38 -17.01 -12.63 3.65
C ALA A 38 -16.16 -13.69 4.37
N LYS A 39 -15.71 -13.40 5.60
CA LYS A 39 -15.01 -14.36 6.45
C LYS A 39 -15.87 -15.60 6.75
N ALA A 40 -17.13 -15.39 7.14
CA ALA A 40 -18.06 -16.49 7.37
C ALA A 40 -18.31 -17.32 6.10
N GLY A 41 -18.33 -16.66 4.93
CA GLY A 41 -18.43 -17.34 3.62
C GLY A 41 -17.24 -18.28 3.36
N VAL A 42 -16.02 -17.87 3.69
CA VAL A 42 -14.84 -18.73 3.57
C VAL A 42 -14.94 -19.95 4.49
N GLU A 43 -15.36 -19.77 5.74
CA GLU A 43 -15.51 -20.90 6.69
C GLU A 43 -16.58 -21.89 6.21
N SER A 44 -17.69 -21.39 5.67
CA SER A 44 -18.74 -22.24 5.07
C SER A 44 -18.21 -23.03 3.86
N ALA A 45 -17.48 -22.36 2.94
CA ALA A 45 -16.90 -23.03 1.78
C ALA A 45 -15.83 -24.07 2.17
N LYS A 46 -15.02 -23.81 3.22
CA LYS A 46 -14.06 -24.77 3.77
C LYS A 46 -14.75 -26.00 4.34
N ALA A 47 -15.83 -25.80 5.11
CA ALA A 47 -16.60 -26.90 5.66
C ALA A 47 -17.20 -27.78 4.56
N ASN A 48 -17.77 -27.16 3.52
CA ASN A 48 -18.29 -27.89 2.36
C ASN A 48 -17.16 -28.65 1.62
N LEU A 49 -16.02 -28.00 1.37
CA LEU A 49 -14.88 -28.66 0.74
C LEU A 49 -14.43 -29.89 1.53
N LYS A 50 -14.38 -29.80 2.86
CA LYS A 50 -14.02 -30.93 3.72
C LYS A 50 -14.99 -32.12 3.52
N THR A 51 -16.29 -31.88 3.58
CA THR A 51 -17.32 -32.91 3.38
C THR A 51 -17.21 -33.56 1.99
N VAL A 52 -17.04 -32.77 0.95
CA VAL A 52 -16.90 -33.25 -0.43
C VAL A 52 -15.60 -34.05 -0.61
N THR A 53 -14.51 -33.61 0.04
CA THR A 53 -13.23 -34.35 0.01
C THR A 53 -13.34 -35.70 0.66
N GLU A 54 -14.00 -35.79 1.81
CA GLU A 54 -14.25 -37.09 2.49
C GLU A 54 -15.15 -37.98 1.64
N THR A 55 -16.16 -37.42 0.98
CA THR A 55 -17.03 -38.15 0.05
C THR A 55 -16.27 -38.71 -1.15
N GLU A 56 -15.42 -37.90 -1.77
CA GLU A 56 -14.59 -38.34 -2.91
C GLU A 56 -13.62 -39.45 -2.48
N ALA A 57 -12.95 -39.30 -1.33
CA ALA A 57 -12.03 -40.29 -0.82
C ALA A 57 -12.73 -41.67 -0.57
N ASN A 58 -13.94 -41.65 -0.01
CA ASN A 58 -14.74 -42.85 0.19
C ASN A 58 -15.15 -43.47 -1.16
N LYS A 59 -15.62 -42.67 -2.11
CA LYS A 59 -15.99 -43.16 -3.44
C LYS A 59 -14.80 -43.69 -4.22
N LYS A 60 -13.62 -43.11 -4.04
CA LYS A 60 -12.36 -43.59 -4.62
C LYS A 60 -12.07 -45.06 -4.14
N MET A 61 -12.16 -45.31 -2.84
CA MET A 61 -11.97 -46.67 -2.29
C MET A 61 -12.97 -47.67 -2.87
N LEU A 62 -14.25 -47.28 -2.97
CA LEU A 62 -15.30 -48.17 -3.53
C LEU A 62 -15.07 -48.41 -5.03
N HIS A 63 -14.60 -47.43 -5.76
CA HIS A 63 -14.25 -47.55 -7.18
C HIS A 63 -13.05 -48.50 -7.39
N GLU A 64 -11.99 -48.37 -6.58
CA GLU A 64 -10.83 -49.27 -6.61
C GLU A 64 -11.23 -50.75 -6.34
N GLN A 65 -12.26 -50.96 -5.49
CA GLN A 65 -12.85 -52.25 -5.22
C GLN A 65 -13.87 -52.68 -6.29
N LYS A 66 -14.08 -51.89 -7.35
CA LYS A 66 -15.06 -52.13 -8.44
C LYS A 66 -16.51 -52.23 -7.96
N ILE A 67 -16.85 -51.55 -6.86
CA ILE A 67 -18.21 -51.54 -6.28
C ILE A 67 -19.07 -50.48 -6.93
N ILE A 68 -18.48 -49.34 -7.38
CA ILE A 68 -19.19 -48.27 -8.06
C ILE A 68 -18.66 -48.09 -9.48
N SER A 69 -19.47 -47.44 -10.34
CA SER A 69 -19.10 -47.15 -11.73
C SER A 69 -18.11 -46.01 -11.86
N ASP A 70 -17.38 -45.94 -12.98
CA ASP A 70 -16.51 -44.86 -13.34
C ASP A 70 -17.24 -43.50 -13.37
N PHE A 71 -18.50 -43.52 -13.84
CA PHE A 71 -19.35 -42.33 -13.88
C PHE A 71 -19.62 -41.78 -12.46
N GLU A 72 -19.88 -42.64 -11.53
CA GLU A 72 -20.19 -42.23 -10.14
C GLU A 72 -18.94 -41.68 -9.43
N TYR A 73 -17.79 -42.29 -9.64
CA TYR A 73 -16.51 -41.75 -9.15
C TYR A 73 -16.18 -40.41 -9.80
N GLN A 74 -16.29 -40.30 -11.12
CA GLN A 74 -16.03 -39.06 -11.84
C GLN A 74 -16.93 -37.91 -11.40
N THR A 75 -18.19 -38.23 -11.06
CA THR A 75 -19.12 -37.26 -10.46
C THR A 75 -18.60 -36.70 -9.13
N ALA A 76 -18.05 -37.58 -8.27
CA ALA A 76 -17.46 -37.12 -7.00
C ALA A 76 -16.21 -36.24 -7.21
N VAL A 77 -15.36 -36.58 -8.17
CA VAL A 77 -14.20 -35.76 -8.56
C VAL A 77 -14.65 -34.38 -9.05
N ASN A 78 -15.67 -34.33 -9.90
CA ASN A 78 -16.21 -33.06 -10.41
C ASN A 78 -16.81 -32.20 -9.29
N ASN A 79 -17.51 -32.82 -8.34
CA ASN A 79 -18.01 -32.11 -7.15
C ASN A 79 -16.89 -31.58 -6.27
N LEU A 80 -15.79 -32.30 -6.13
CA LEU A 80 -14.59 -31.82 -5.41
C LEU A 80 -13.97 -30.61 -6.12
N LEU A 81 -13.85 -30.64 -7.45
CA LEU A 81 -13.35 -29.52 -8.23
C LEU A 81 -14.24 -28.29 -8.07
N THR A 82 -15.56 -28.47 -8.10
CA THR A 82 -16.54 -27.41 -7.86
C THR A 82 -16.41 -26.81 -6.47
N ALA A 83 -16.27 -27.65 -5.43
CA ALA A 83 -16.09 -27.19 -4.05
C ALA A 83 -14.77 -26.40 -3.88
N LYS A 84 -13.70 -26.83 -4.53
CA LYS A 84 -12.43 -26.07 -4.57
C LYS A 84 -12.58 -24.72 -5.24
N ALA A 85 -13.28 -24.65 -6.36
CA ALA A 85 -13.54 -23.39 -7.08
C ALA A 85 -14.39 -22.43 -6.21
N ASN A 86 -15.41 -22.93 -5.52
CA ASN A 86 -16.24 -22.16 -4.61
C ASN A 86 -15.43 -21.60 -3.44
N LEU A 87 -14.50 -22.38 -2.87
CA LEU A 87 -13.59 -21.88 -1.83
C LEU A 87 -12.70 -20.75 -2.37
N ALA A 88 -12.09 -20.94 -3.54
CA ALA A 88 -11.26 -19.90 -4.15
C ALA A 88 -12.05 -18.59 -4.41
N GLN A 89 -13.30 -18.70 -4.83
CA GLN A 89 -14.20 -17.55 -4.99
C GLN A 89 -14.47 -16.86 -3.65
N ALA A 90 -14.76 -17.61 -2.60
CA ALA A 90 -15.00 -17.06 -1.26
C ALA A 90 -13.74 -16.38 -0.70
N GLU A 91 -12.56 -16.96 -0.90
CA GLU A 91 -11.28 -16.36 -0.49
C GLU A 91 -10.97 -15.06 -1.23
N ALA A 92 -11.28 -15.00 -2.52
CA ALA A 92 -11.14 -13.76 -3.29
C ALA A 92 -12.08 -12.66 -2.77
N ALA A 93 -13.34 -12.99 -2.48
CA ALA A 93 -14.31 -12.06 -1.88
C ALA A 93 -13.85 -11.57 -0.50
N TYR A 94 -13.32 -12.46 0.33
CA TYR A 94 -12.76 -12.12 1.63
C TYR A 94 -11.54 -11.20 1.51
N ALA A 95 -10.63 -11.48 0.57
CA ALA A 95 -9.46 -10.63 0.33
C ALA A 95 -9.88 -9.20 -0.08
N ALA A 96 -10.87 -9.05 -0.95
CA ALA A 96 -11.41 -7.76 -1.35
C ALA A 96 -12.06 -7.01 -0.18
N ALA A 97 -12.89 -7.69 0.62
CA ALA A 97 -13.53 -7.10 1.80
C ALA A 97 -12.50 -6.69 2.86
N LYS A 98 -11.47 -7.51 3.10
CA LYS A 98 -10.35 -7.21 4.00
C LYS A 98 -9.58 -5.97 3.58
N GLN A 99 -9.32 -5.84 2.28
CA GLN A 99 -8.62 -4.67 1.73
C GLN A 99 -9.45 -3.40 1.90
N ASN A 100 -10.76 -3.45 1.60
CA ASN A 100 -11.64 -2.31 1.81
C ASN A 100 -11.75 -1.91 3.28
N PHE A 101 -11.86 -2.87 4.18
CA PHE A 101 -11.83 -2.61 5.63
C PHE A 101 -10.49 -1.99 6.07
N GLY A 102 -9.36 -2.46 5.52
CA GLY A 102 -8.05 -1.88 5.78
C GLY A 102 -7.94 -0.42 5.35
N PHE A 103 -8.58 -0.04 4.25
CA PHE A 103 -8.60 1.35 3.78
C PHE A 103 -9.40 2.32 4.66
N CYS A 104 -10.21 1.83 5.60
CA CYS A 104 -10.86 2.68 6.59
C CYS A 104 -9.86 3.34 7.56
N THR A 105 -8.66 2.77 7.69
CA THR A 105 -7.55 3.40 8.41
C THR A 105 -6.56 3.95 7.38
N VAL A 106 -6.55 5.25 7.21
CA VAL A 106 -5.61 5.93 6.32
C VAL A 106 -4.28 6.09 7.04
N THR A 107 -3.22 5.58 6.45
CA THR A 107 -1.86 5.59 7.02
C THR A 107 -0.91 6.46 6.21
N SER A 108 0.17 6.93 6.84
CA SER A 108 1.21 7.69 6.15
C SER A 108 1.99 6.79 5.16
N PRO A 109 2.20 7.23 3.90
CA PRO A 109 3.00 6.51 2.92
C PRO A 109 4.51 6.60 3.18
N SER A 110 4.95 7.62 3.92
CA SER A 110 6.37 7.93 4.20
C SER A 110 6.55 8.50 5.60
N ASP A 111 7.80 8.55 6.05
CA ASP A 111 8.19 9.37 7.20
C ASP A 111 8.14 10.85 6.80
N GLY A 112 7.76 11.73 7.74
CA GLY A 112 7.70 13.15 7.45
C GLY A 112 6.87 13.95 8.44
N VAL A 113 6.55 15.16 8.06
CA VAL A 113 5.71 16.09 8.84
C VAL A 113 4.37 16.27 8.14
N ILE A 114 3.30 16.17 8.91
CA ILE A 114 1.93 16.37 8.46
C ILE A 114 1.69 17.85 8.12
N GLY A 115 1.06 18.09 7.00
CA GLY A 115 0.54 19.42 6.63
C GLY A 115 -0.79 19.73 7.33
N THR A 116 -1.58 20.58 6.71
CA THR A 116 -2.91 20.97 7.21
C THR A 116 -3.96 19.91 6.90
N PHE A 117 -5.04 19.89 7.66
CA PHE A 117 -6.22 19.05 7.45
C PHE A 117 -7.39 19.85 6.86
N PRO A 118 -7.61 19.77 5.53
CA PRO A 118 -8.77 20.38 4.91
C PRO A 118 -10.10 19.80 5.41
N TYR A 119 -10.08 18.53 5.85
CA TYR A 119 -11.25 17.80 6.32
C TYR A 119 -11.14 17.53 7.82
N ARG A 120 -12.24 17.77 8.54
CA ARG A 120 -12.36 17.56 9.98
C ARG A 120 -13.21 16.32 10.27
N VAL A 121 -13.24 15.89 11.53
CA VAL A 121 -14.13 14.83 12.01
C VAL A 121 -15.58 15.18 11.63
N GLY A 122 -16.31 14.20 11.08
CA GLY A 122 -17.66 14.36 10.54
C GLY A 122 -17.71 14.73 9.04
N ALA A 123 -16.59 15.07 8.41
CA ALA A 123 -16.57 15.31 6.97
C ALA A 123 -16.71 14.00 6.17
N LEU A 124 -17.50 14.05 5.09
CA LEU A 124 -17.60 12.95 4.13
C LEU A 124 -16.42 13.01 3.18
N VAL A 125 -15.71 11.90 3.06
CA VAL A 125 -14.59 11.74 2.14
C VAL A 125 -14.83 10.58 1.18
N SER A 126 -14.33 10.72 -0.03
CA SER A 126 -14.43 9.70 -1.09
C SER A 126 -13.20 9.75 -1.99
N ALA A 127 -13.07 8.77 -2.87
CA ALA A 127 -11.99 8.72 -3.85
C ALA A 127 -12.01 9.88 -4.87
N SER A 128 -13.14 10.58 -5.01
CA SER A 128 -13.36 11.67 -5.96
C SER A 128 -13.20 13.06 -5.38
N VAL A 129 -12.78 13.21 -4.12
CA VAL A 129 -12.54 14.54 -3.54
C VAL A 129 -11.38 15.23 -4.25
N ALA A 130 -11.58 16.52 -4.54
CA ALA A 130 -10.62 17.32 -5.32
C ALA A 130 -9.32 17.63 -4.55
N GLN A 131 -9.38 17.65 -3.22
CA GLN A 131 -8.23 17.96 -2.37
C GLN A 131 -7.78 16.71 -1.61
N PRO A 132 -6.47 16.52 -1.41
CA PRO A 132 -5.96 15.43 -0.58
C PRO A 132 -6.40 15.60 0.88
N LEU A 133 -6.53 14.49 1.61
CA LEU A 133 -6.87 14.51 3.04
C LEU A 133 -5.84 15.26 3.88
N THR A 134 -4.58 15.13 3.50
CA THR A 134 -3.43 15.87 4.02
C THR A 134 -2.24 15.66 3.09
N THR A 135 -1.18 16.40 3.34
CA THR A 135 0.13 16.20 2.73
C THR A 135 1.13 15.75 3.78
N VAL A 136 2.03 14.85 3.43
CA VAL A 136 3.16 14.46 4.27
C VAL A 136 4.41 14.97 3.59
N SER A 137 5.08 15.94 4.21
CA SER A 137 6.34 16.48 3.71
C SER A 137 7.49 15.67 4.29
N GLN A 138 8.20 14.96 3.43
CA GLN A 138 9.40 14.26 3.84
C GLN A 138 10.53 15.28 4.02
N ILE A 139 10.96 15.50 5.26
CA ILE A 139 12.09 16.34 5.60
C ILE A 139 13.31 15.44 5.67
N GLY A 140 14.01 15.33 4.57
CA GLY A 140 15.23 14.53 4.41
C GLY A 140 16.19 15.27 3.49
N ASP A 141 16.86 14.53 2.62
CA ASP A 141 17.75 15.11 1.61
C ASP A 141 16.98 16.08 0.72
N MET A 142 17.47 17.29 0.62
CA MET A 142 16.89 18.36 -0.19
C MET A 142 17.77 18.66 -1.40
N TYR A 143 17.14 18.81 -2.56
CA TYR A 143 17.83 19.21 -3.76
C TYR A 143 17.79 20.74 -3.90
N VAL A 144 18.97 21.33 -4.02
CA VAL A 144 19.12 22.76 -4.29
C VAL A 144 19.58 22.93 -5.74
N TYR A 145 18.74 23.57 -6.55
CA TYR A 145 19.07 23.84 -7.94
C TYR A 145 19.77 25.20 -8.05
N PHE A 146 20.91 25.24 -8.71
CA PHE A 146 21.60 26.44 -9.02
C PHE A 146 22.02 26.45 -10.50
N SER A 147 22.15 27.64 -11.10
CA SER A 147 22.58 27.81 -12.46
C SER A 147 24.03 28.28 -12.52
N MET A 148 24.77 27.74 -13.45
CA MET A 148 26.14 28.20 -13.75
C MET A 148 26.19 28.87 -15.12
N THR A 149 27.02 29.88 -15.25
CA THR A 149 27.27 30.49 -16.54
C THR A 149 28.18 29.59 -17.39
N GLU A 150 28.07 29.71 -18.72
CA GLU A 150 28.93 28.97 -19.66
C GLU A 150 30.42 29.20 -19.36
N LYS A 151 30.80 30.42 -18.99
CA LYS A 151 32.17 30.74 -18.62
C LYS A 151 32.68 29.95 -17.41
N GLN A 152 31.82 29.77 -16.40
CA GLN A 152 32.13 28.97 -15.21
C GLN A 152 32.23 27.50 -15.57
N LEU A 153 31.32 26.99 -16.40
CA LEU A 153 31.32 25.61 -16.89
C LEU A 153 32.59 25.30 -17.67
N LEU A 154 32.99 26.21 -18.61
CA LEU A 154 34.22 26.06 -19.38
C LEU A 154 35.47 26.13 -18.52
N ALA A 155 35.48 26.92 -17.44
CA ALA A 155 36.58 26.96 -16.51
C ALA A 155 36.77 25.63 -15.76
N LEU A 156 35.68 24.97 -15.40
CA LEU A 156 35.70 23.66 -14.77
C LEU A 156 36.18 22.55 -15.71
N THR A 157 35.77 22.59 -16.98
CA THR A 157 36.15 21.55 -17.97
C THR A 157 37.57 21.73 -18.54
N LYS A 158 38.20 22.92 -18.42
CA LYS A 158 39.60 23.15 -18.84
C LYS A 158 40.62 22.30 -18.10
N ALA A 159 40.31 21.78 -16.93
CA ALA A 159 41.17 20.88 -16.16
C ALA A 159 41.26 19.45 -16.73
N GLY A 160 40.52 19.15 -17.82
CA GLY A 160 40.47 17.84 -18.50
C GLY A 160 39.50 16.84 -17.86
N GLY A 161 38.86 16.05 -18.71
CA GLY A 161 37.84 15.07 -18.31
C GLY A 161 36.41 15.52 -18.59
N THR A 162 35.45 14.62 -18.31
CA THR A 162 34.02 14.94 -18.44
C THR A 162 33.54 15.77 -17.26
N LEU A 163 32.47 16.57 -17.48
CA LEU A 163 31.86 17.38 -16.42
C LEU A 163 31.49 16.53 -15.19
N LYS A 164 31.00 15.32 -15.42
CA LYS A 164 30.64 14.38 -14.36
C LYS A 164 31.84 13.98 -13.51
N GLU A 165 32.99 13.68 -14.13
CA GLU A 165 34.21 13.34 -13.42
C GLU A 165 34.79 14.51 -12.60
N GLN A 166 34.61 15.73 -13.11
CA GLN A 166 35.02 16.92 -12.39
C GLN A 166 34.13 17.21 -11.18
N LEU A 167 32.81 17.04 -11.31
CA LEU A 167 31.86 17.19 -10.21
C LEU A 167 32.09 16.14 -9.09
N GLU A 168 32.42 14.89 -9.46
CA GLU A 168 32.72 13.84 -8.49
C GLU A 168 34.01 14.10 -7.68
N LYS A 169 34.95 14.86 -8.25
CA LYS A 169 36.21 15.24 -7.60
C LYS A 169 36.11 16.52 -6.78
N MET A 170 35.00 17.25 -6.90
CA MET A 170 34.80 18.48 -6.12
C MET A 170 34.62 18.16 -4.63
N PRO A 171 35.16 19.02 -3.77
CA PRO A 171 34.89 18.94 -2.34
C PRO A 171 33.41 19.17 -2.06
N ALA A 172 32.95 18.68 -0.90
CA ALA A 172 31.60 18.95 -0.43
C ALA A 172 31.32 20.45 -0.41
N VAL A 173 30.13 20.82 -0.88
CA VAL A 173 29.69 22.22 -0.91
C VAL A 173 28.86 22.53 0.32
N LYS A 174 28.99 23.77 0.80
CA LYS A 174 28.18 24.29 1.91
C LYS A 174 27.19 25.30 1.38
N LEU A 175 25.96 25.26 1.91
CA LEU A 175 24.92 26.22 1.57
C LEU A 175 24.97 27.39 2.55
N GLN A 176 25.04 28.59 2.02
CA GLN A 176 24.88 29.84 2.79
C GLN A 176 23.42 30.29 2.66
N LEU A 177 22.76 30.48 3.79
CA LEU A 177 21.40 30.99 3.85
C LEU A 177 21.35 32.48 3.57
N SER A 178 20.18 33.05 3.29
CA SER A 178 19.98 34.46 2.96
C SER A 178 20.34 35.44 4.09
N ASP A 179 20.39 34.97 5.32
CA ASP A 179 20.81 35.71 6.51
C ASP A 179 22.35 35.68 6.73
N GLY A 180 23.09 35.00 5.83
CA GLY A 180 24.55 34.85 5.89
C GLY A 180 25.02 33.68 6.73
N THR A 181 24.14 32.94 7.41
CA THR A 181 24.53 31.74 8.19
C THR A 181 24.84 30.56 7.26
N MET A 182 25.81 29.73 7.68
CA MET A 182 26.14 28.50 6.94
C MET A 182 25.24 27.38 7.42
N TYR A 183 24.66 26.64 6.48
CA TYR A 183 23.89 25.44 6.79
C TYR A 183 24.83 24.33 7.23
N ASP A 184 24.48 23.64 8.31
CA ASP A 184 25.39 22.66 8.97
C ASP A 184 25.66 21.40 8.13
N ALA A 185 24.74 21.05 7.22
CA ALA A 185 24.93 19.89 6.36
C ALA A 185 25.77 20.23 5.12
N GLU A 186 26.59 19.27 4.71
CA GLU A 186 27.37 19.34 3.48
C GLU A 186 26.60 18.75 2.32
N GLY A 187 26.62 19.43 1.17
CA GLY A 187 25.97 18.99 -0.05
C GLY A 187 26.93 18.34 -1.04
N LYS A 188 26.43 17.40 -1.83
CA LYS A 188 27.14 16.82 -2.98
C LYS A 188 26.59 17.38 -4.26
N LEU A 189 27.47 17.80 -5.16
CA LEU A 189 27.07 18.28 -6.49
C LEU A 189 26.68 17.08 -7.37
N MET A 190 25.53 17.19 -8.03
CA MET A 190 25.03 16.23 -9.02
C MET A 190 24.54 16.99 -10.27
N LEU A 191 24.59 16.31 -11.42
CA LEU A 191 24.03 16.79 -12.68
C LEU A 191 22.58 16.38 -12.81
#